data_1f11532b29226ecffe22da86b27a7eed
#
_entry.id   1f11532b29226ecffe22da86b27a7eed
#
_cell.length_a   1.000
_cell.length_b   1.000
_cell.length_c   1.000
_cell.angle_alpha   90.00
_cell.angle_beta   90.00
_cell.angle_gamma   90.00
#
_symmetry.space_group_name_H-M   'P 1'
#
loop_
_entity.id
_entity.type
_entity.pdbx_description
1 polymer ?
#
loop_
_entity_poly.entity_id
_entity_poly.type
_entity_poly.pdbx_seq_one_letter_code
_entity_poly.pdbx_strand_id
1 'polypeptide(L)'
;DAFGGAFPFPVDKRESPYLIEGKDWDSLFKALGERLETLRGKSGGVALAPELTANSKAAIGRYNGYAKKGEDPEFNRGLHLYDREWHKLFSMRNPDSKQPENKYPNITMHPIADQGPFYAIVLGPGALDTSGGPLIDERAQVLGRGDKPIPGLYGAGNCIAAPTRTAYLGAGGTIGPALTFGFIAGSNAAKDNAA
;
A
#
# COMPACT_ATOMS: atom_id res chain seq x y z
N ASP A 1 6.10 -23.88 0.43
CA ASP A 1 5.94 -22.53 0.93
C ASP A 1 6.28 -21.53 -0.19
N ALA A 2 5.26 -21.13 -0.95
CA ALA A 2 5.42 -20.31 -2.15
C ALA A 2 5.95 -18.90 -1.85
N PHE A 3 5.87 -18.44 -0.60
CA PHE A 3 6.22 -17.08 -0.22
C PHE A 3 7.53 -16.97 0.57
N GLY A 4 8.24 -18.09 0.77
CA GLY A 4 9.54 -18.09 1.45
C GLY A 4 9.51 -17.43 2.83
N GLY A 5 8.36 -17.47 3.51
CA GLY A 5 8.15 -16.87 4.81
C GLY A 5 7.96 -15.37 4.86
N ALA A 6 7.74 -14.74 3.71
CA ALA A 6 7.30 -13.35 3.69
C ALA A 6 5.87 -13.21 4.21
N PHE A 7 5.58 -12.06 4.89
CA PHE A 7 4.19 -11.73 5.19
C PHE A 7 3.30 -11.91 3.94
N PRO A 8 2.13 -12.54 4.05
CA PRO A 8 1.46 -12.94 5.28
C PRO A 8 1.76 -14.38 5.77
N PHE A 9 2.62 -15.12 5.11
CA PHE A 9 2.89 -16.52 5.40
C PHE A 9 4.26 -16.69 6.08
N PRO A 10 4.31 -16.89 7.41
CA PRO A 10 5.56 -17.04 8.13
C PRO A 10 6.29 -18.35 7.78
N VAL A 11 7.62 -18.31 7.73
CA VAL A 11 8.49 -19.46 7.37
C VAL A 11 8.35 -20.62 8.35
N ASP A 12 8.22 -20.30 9.61
CA ASP A 12 8.29 -21.27 10.72
C ASP A 12 6.96 -21.98 10.98
N LYS A 13 6.01 -21.83 10.07
CA LYS A 13 4.66 -22.44 10.17
C LYS A 13 3.94 -22.15 11.50
N ARG A 14 4.37 -21.13 12.25
CA ARG A 14 3.67 -20.73 13.46
C ARG A 14 2.24 -20.35 13.13
N GLU A 15 1.35 -20.54 14.08
CA GLU A 15 -0.04 -20.09 13.94
C GLU A 15 -0.07 -18.60 13.61
N SER A 16 -0.78 -18.26 12.55
CA SER A 16 -0.97 -16.87 12.11
C SER A 16 -2.43 -16.51 12.32
N PRO A 17 -2.79 -15.98 13.50
CA PRO A 17 -4.19 -15.76 13.85
C PRO A 17 -4.91 -14.75 12.96
N TYR A 18 -4.16 -13.99 12.16
CA TYR A 18 -4.71 -13.08 11.15
C TYR A 18 -5.05 -13.77 9.82
N LEU A 19 -4.51 -14.96 9.55
CA LEU A 19 -4.86 -15.74 8.37
C LEU A 19 -6.19 -16.47 8.57
N ILE A 20 -7.03 -16.39 7.56
CA ILE A 20 -8.30 -17.10 7.47
C ILE A 20 -8.16 -18.04 6.30
N GLU A 21 -8.38 -19.34 6.53
CA GLU A 21 -8.22 -20.36 5.52
C GLU A 21 -9.58 -21.00 5.19
N GLY A 22 -9.79 -21.31 3.92
CA GLY A 22 -10.92 -22.12 3.46
C GLY A 22 -10.45 -23.11 2.40
N LYS A 23 -10.93 -24.35 2.48
CA LYS A 23 -10.65 -25.39 1.46
C LYS A 23 -11.25 -25.04 0.09
N ASP A 24 -12.31 -24.25 0.09
CA ASP A 24 -13.04 -23.73 -1.05
C ASP A 24 -13.57 -22.33 -0.73
N TRP A 25 -14.15 -21.65 -1.72
CA TRP A 25 -14.66 -20.29 -1.56
C TRP A 25 -15.79 -20.20 -0.52
N ASP A 26 -16.67 -21.19 -0.44
CA ASP A 26 -17.80 -21.16 0.50
C ASP A 26 -17.31 -21.27 1.94
N SER A 27 -16.38 -22.18 2.21
CA SER A 27 -15.76 -22.32 3.53
C SER A 27 -14.90 -21.10 3.90
N LEU A 28 -14.19 -20.48 2.93
CA LEU A 28 -13.43 -19.26 3.18
C LEU A 28 -14.34 -18.09 3.59
N PHE A 29 -15.42 -17.84 2.84
CA PHE A 29 -16.33 -16.75 3.17
C PHE A 29 -17.10 -16.98 4.46
N LYS A 30 -17.41 -18.24 4.78
CA LYS A 30 -17.97 -18.58 6.10
C LYS A 30 -16.99 -18.22 7.21
N ALA A 31 -15.73 -18.67 7.12
CA ALA A 31 -14.70 -18.38 8.12
C ALA A 31 -14.41 -16.87 8.22
N LEU A 32 -14.44 -16.15 7.10
CA LEU A 32 -14.31 -14.70 7.08
C LEU A 32 -15.47 -14.02 7.83
N GLY A 33 -16.71 -14.47 7.63
CA GLY A 33 -17.87 -13.96 8.36
C GLY A 33 -17.76 -14.17 9.87
N GLU A 34 -17.35 -15.37 10.29
CA GLU A 34 -17.07 -15.68 11.70
C GLU A 34 -15.98 -14.78 12.28
N ARG A 35 -14.91 -14.52 11.53
CA ARG A 35 -13.86 -13.59 11.94
C ARG A 35 -14.36 -12.16 12.10
N LEU A 36 -15.16 -11.66 11.15
CA LEU A 36 -15.73 -10.31 11.24
C LEU A 36 -16.66 -10.16 12.44
N GLU A 37 -17.40 -11.22 12.80
CA GLU A 37 -18.21 -11.17 14.01
C GLU A 37 -17.35 -11.06 15.28
N THR A 38 -16.22 -11.78 15.36
CA THR A 38 -15.29 -11.62 16.50
C THR A 38 -14.64 -10.21 16.56
N LEU A 39 -14.57 -9.52 15.42
CA LEU A 39 -14.01 -8.17 15.31
C LEU A 39 -15.07 -7.06 15.35
N ARG A 40 -16.34 -7.40 15.56
CA ARG A 40 -17.48 -6.47 15.43
C ARG A 40 -17.28 -5.15 16.16
N GLY A 41 -16.81 -5.22 17.40
CA GLY A 41 -16.54 -4.03 18.22
C GLY A 41 -15.38 -3.16 17.75
N LYS A 42 -14.48 -3.71 16.92
CA LYS A 42 -13.30 -3.02 16.38
C LYS A 42 -13.49 -2.58 14.92
N SER A 43 -14.35 -3.28 14.18
CA SER A 43 -14.59 -3.05 12.75
C SER A 43 -15.77 -2.10 12.46
N GLY A 44 -16.39 -1.53 13.49
CA GLY A 44 -17.60 -0.71 13.30
C GLY A 44 -18.81 -1.50 12.83
N GLY A 45 -18.84 -2.81 13.06
CA GLY A 45 -19.97 -3.66 12.69
C GLY A 45 -19.99 -4.09 11.22
N VAL A 46 -18.85 -4.02 10.52
CA VAL A 46 -18.75 -4.53 9.13
C VAL A 46 -19.14 -6.01 9.09
N ALA A 47 -20.02 -6.35 8.16
CA ALA A 47 -20.47 -7.71 7.89
C ALA A 47 -20.41 -7.99 6.38
N LEU A 48 -20.36 -9.28 6.03
CA LEU A 48 -20.40 -9.68 4.62
C LEU A 48 -21.81 -9.49 4.05
N ALA A 49 -21.89 -8.94 2.85
CA ALA A 49 -23.13 -8.91 2.10
C ALA A 49 -23.57 -10.35 1.73
N PRO A 50 -24.85 -10.66 1.73
CA PRO A 50 -25.35 -12.00 1.37
C PRO A 50 -24.88 -12.49 0.01
N GLU A 51 -24.71 -11.56 -0.95
CA GLU A 51 -24.31 -11.85 -2.33
C GLU A 51 -22.80 -11.97 -2.51
N LEU A 52 -21.99 -11.74 -1.45
CA LEU A 52 -20.53 -11.65 -1.57
C LEU A 52 -19.92 -12.89 -2.23
N THR A 53 -20.34 -14.09 -1.79
CA THR A 53 -19.77 -15.34 -2.32
C THR A 53 -20.04 -15.48 -3.81
N ALA A 54 -21.26 -15.24 -4.24
CA ALA A 54 -21.64 -15.34 -5.66
C ALA A 54 -20.93 -14.27 -6.51
N ASN A 55 -20.91 -13.03 -6.03
CA ASN A 55 -20.27 -11.92 -6.71
C ASN A 55 -18.75 -12.10 -6.81
N SER A 56 -18.12 -12.62 -5.76
CA SER A 56 -16.67 -12.91 -5.75
C SER A 56 -16.32 -14.02 -6.72
N LYS A 57 -17.06 -15.11 -6.74
CA LYS A 57 -16.87 -16.20 -7.71
C LYS A 57 -17.01 -15.69 -9.15
N ALA A 58 -18.01 -14.87 -9.43
CA ALA A 58 -18.20 -14.26 -10.75
C ALA A 58 -17.04 -13.30 -11.12
N ALA A 59 -16.61 -12.45 -10.19
CA ALA A 59 -15.49 -11.54 -10.39
C ALA A 59 -14.17 -12.27 -10.65
N ILE A 60 -13.89 -13.33 -9.89
CA ILE A 60 -12.72 -14.19 -10.08
C ILE A 60 -12.76 -14.86 -11.46
N GLY A 61 -13.91 -15.36 -11.88
CA GLY A 61 -14.07 -15.95 -13.21
C GLY A 61 -13.76 -14.96 -14.34
N ARG A 62 -14.27 -13.71 -14.23
CA ARG A 62 -13.94 -12.64 -15.19
C ARG A 62 -12.46 -12.30 -15.15
N TYR A 63 -11.90 -12.07 -13.96
CA TYR A 63 -10.48 -11.78 -13.78
C TYR A 63 -9.58 -12.87 -14.35
N ASN A 64 -9.88 -14.13 -14.13
CA ASN A 64 -9.13 -15.26 -14.68
C ASN A 64 -9.16 -15.26 -16.21
N GLY A 65 -10.30 -14.89 -16.80
CA GLY A 65 -10.42 -14.70 -18.23
C GLY A 65 -9.53 -13.58 -18.75
N TYR A 66 -9.48 -12.45 -18.06
CA TYR A 66 -8.61 -11.31 -18.39
C TYR A 66 -7.14 -11.66 -18.22
N ALA A 67 -6.76 -12.30 -17.12
CA ALA A 67 -5.38 -12.70 -16.87
C ALA A 67 -4.84 -13.66 -17.95
N LYS A 68 -5.65 -14.61 -18.40
CA LYS A 68 -5.29 -15.52 -19.51
C LYS A 68 -5.07 -14.78 -20.83
N LYS A 69 -5.81 -13.71 -21.09
CA LYS A 69 -5.66 -12.85 -22.28
C LYS A 69 -4.56 -11.80 -22.13
N GLY A 70 -4.21 -11.44 -20.89
CA GLY A 70 -3.24 -10.40 -20.58
C GLY A 70 -3.79 -8.97 -20.62
N GLU A 71 -5.10 -8.80 -20.65
CA GLU A 71 -5.79 -7.51 -20.73
C GLU A 71 -6.81 -7.38 -19.62
N ASP A 72 -6.82 -6.25 -18.93
CA ASP A 72 -7.79 -5.92 -17.89
C ASP A 72 -8.63 -4.72 -18.31
N PRO A 73 -9.82 -4.93 -18.88
CA PRO A 73 -10.68 -3.85 -19.32
C PRO A 73 -11.37 -3.09 -18.18
N GLU A 74 -11.35 -3.63 -16.96
CA GLU A 74 -11.98 -2.98 -15.79
C GLU A 74 -11.02 -2.00 -15.11
N PHE A 75 -9.72 -2.33 -15.01
CA PHE A 75 -8.75 -1.55 -14.23
C PHE A 75 -7.45 -1.24 -14.96
N ASN A 76 -7.29 -1.69 -16.21
CA ASN A 76 -6.08 -1.47 -17.01
C ASN A 76 -4.78 -1.93 -16.34
N ARG A 77 -4.80 -3.02 -15.53
CA ARG A 77 -3.62 -3.53 -14.82
C ARG A 77 -2.48 -3.83 -15.77
N GLY A 78 -1.29 -3.33 -15.42
CA GLY A 78 -0.09 -3.52 -16.21
C GLY A 78 -0.04 -2.73 -17.52
N LEU A 79 -1.02 -1.83 -17.79
CA LEU A 79 -0.97 -0.92 -18.92
C LEU A 79 0.15 0.12 -18.71
N HIS A 80 0.26 0.65 -17.51
CA HIS A 80 1.26 1.65 -17.18
C HIS A 80 2.61 1.00 -16.82
N LEU A 81 3.70 1.66 -17.23
CA LEU A 81 5.05 1.22 -16.89
C LEU A 81 5.25 1.09 -15.39
N TYR A 82 4.66 1.99 -14.59
CA TYR A 82 4.72 1.97 -13.13
C TYR A 82 4.24 0.63 -12.55
N ASP A 83 3.12 0.09 -13.00
CA ASP A 83 2.58 -1.18 -12.53
C ASP A 83 3.56 -2.34 -12.79
N ARG A 84 4.19 -2.35 -13.96
CA ARG A 84 5.12 -3.40 -14.39
C ARG A 84 6.43 -3.33 -13.61
N GLU A 85 7.00 -2.14 -13.44
CA GLU A 85 8.24 -1.96 -12.70
C GLU A 85 8.05 -2.25 -11.21
N TRP A 86 6.92 -1.85 -10.64
CA TRP A 86 6.58 -2.14 -9.25
C TRP A 86 6.41 -3.64 -9.02
N HIS A 87 5.75 -4.33 -9.95
CA HIS A 87 5.61 -5.78 -9.90
C HIS A 87 6.98 -6.48 -9.95
N LYS A 88 7.84 -6.09 -10.87
CA LYS A 88 9.21 -6.62 -10.97
C LYS A 88 10.00 -6.40 -9.67
N LEU A 89 9.95 -5.19 -9.11
CA LEU A 89 10.65 -4.85 -7.88
C LEU A 89 10.28 -5.78 -6.73
N PHE A 90 9.01 -6.12 -6.59
CA PHE A 90 8.56 -7.01 -5.51
C PHE A 90 8.78 -8.49 -5.82
N SER A 91 8.65 -8.92 -7.06
CA SER A 91 8.92 -10.31 -7.45
C SER A 91 10.40 -10.68 -7.39
N MET A 92 11.31 -9.71 -7.55
CA MET A 92 12.77 -9.93 -7.49
C MET A 92 13.33 -9.95 -6.06
N ARG A 93 12.56 -9.58 -5.05
CA ARG A 93 13.04 -9.48 -3.66
C ARG A 93 13.29 -10.81 -2.96
N ASN A 94 12.79 -11.88 -3.50
CA ASN A 94 13.03 -13.20 -2.97
C ASN A 94 13.52 -14.15 -4.08
N PRO A 95 14.83 -14.18 -4.36
CA PRO A 95 15.40 -15.07 -5.37
C PRO A 95 15.17 -16.55 -5.07
N ASP A 96 14.94 -16.90 -3.79
CA ASP A 96 14.63 -18.26 -3.36
C ASP A 96 13.12 -18.58 -3.43
N SER A 97 12.32 -17.64 -3.89
CA SER A 97 10.89 -17.84 -4.07
C SER A 97 10.63 -18.98 -5.05
N LYS A 98 9.90 -19.99 -4.59
CA LYS A 98 9.43 -21.11 -5.41
C LYS A 98 8.14 -20.78 -6.16
N GLN A 99 7.82 -19.51 -6.32
CA GLN A 99 6.65 -19.13 -7.10
C GLN A 99 6.82 -19.59 -8.54
N PRO A 100 5.80 -20.19 -9.14
CA PRO A 100 5.85 -20.56 -10.53
C PRO A 100 6.03 -19.31 -11.41
N GLU A 101 6.84 -19.43 -12.45
CA GLU A 101 6.99 -18.37 -13.44
C GLU A 101 5.63 -18.01 -14.02
N ASN A 102 5.34 -16.71 -14.10
CA ASN A 102 4.14 -16.23 -14.76
C ASN A 102 4.31 -16.35 -16.29
N LYS A 103 3.63 -17.33 -16.89
CA LYS A 103 3.64 -17.59 -18.32
C LYS A 103 2.56 -16.84 -19.10
N TYR A 104 1.75 -16.04 -18.42
CA TYR A 104 0.69 -15.26 -19.04
C TYR A 104 1.23 -13.97 -19.65
N PRO A 105 0.54 -13.41 -20.68
CA PRO A 105 1.07 -12.26 -21.44
C PRO A 105 1.31 -11.01 -20.57
N ASN A 106 0.54 -10.83 -19.51
CA ASN A 106 0.69 -9.69 -18.62
C ASN A 106 1.34 -10.13 -17.29
N ILE A 107 2.56 -9.65 -17.04
CA ILE A 107 3.34 -10.01 -15.86
C ILE A 107 2.67 -9.62 -14.53
N THR A 108 1.76 -8.64 -14.55
CA THR A 108 1.04 -8.17 -13.36
C THR A 108 -0.23 -8.97 -13.07
N MET A 109 -0.56 -9.93 -13.91
CA MET A 109 -1.79 -10.71 -13.83
C MET A 109 -1.48 -12.20 -13.87
N HIS A 110 -2.00 -12.93 -12.89
CA HIS A 110 -1.97 -14.38 -12.87
C HIS A 110 -3.35 -14.89 -12.49
N PRO A 111 -3.91 -15.88 -13.17
CA PRO A 111 -5.19 -16.45 -12.75
C PRO A 111 -5.14 -16.98 -11.31
N ILE A 112 -6.18 -16.68 -10.56
CA ILE A 112 -6.38 -17.26 -9.24
C ILE A 112 -6.69 -18.75 -9.42
N ALA A 113 -6.11 -19.60 -8.59
CA ALA A 113 -6.30 -21.04 -8.65
C ALA A 113 -7.79 -21.44 -8.58
N ASP A 114 -8.15 -22.48 -9.30
CA ASP A 114 -9.52 -23.01 -9.30
C ASP A 114 -9.80 -23.88 -8.07
N GLN A 115 -8.73 -24.34 -7.40
CA GLN A 115 -8.82 -25.20 -6.21
C GLN A 115 -8.04 -24.58 -5.05
N GLY A 116 -8.63 -24.68 -3.85
CA GLY A 116 -8.01 -24.22 -2.62
C GLY A 116 -6.81 -25.07 -2.17
N PRO A 117 -6.28 -24.79 -0.99
CA PRO A 117 -6.85 -23.84 -0.01
C PRO A 117 -6.74 -22.39 -0.44
N PHE A 118 -7.74 -21.60 -0.05
CA PHE A 118 -7.77 -20.16 -0.23
C PHE A 118 -7.57 -19.45 1.11
N TYR A 119 -7.01 -18.26 1.04
CA TYR A 119 -6.68 -17.46 2.23
C TYR A 119 -7.26 -16.06 2.14
N ALA A 120 -7.65 -15.53 3.30
CA ALA A 120 -8.09 -14.15 3.46
C ALA A 120 -7.45 -13.52 4.68
N ILE A 121 -7.32 -12.18 4.65
CA ILE A 121 -6.89 -11.36 5.77
C ILE A 121 -7.84 -10.18 5.87
N VAL A 122 -8.28 -9.85 7.07
CA VAL A 122 -9.02 -8.62 7.32
C VAL A 122 -8.02 -7.49 7.49
N LEU A 123 -8.09 -6.50 6.60
CA LEU A 123 -7.25 -5.31 6.63
C LEU A 123 -8.05 -4.14 7.22
N GLY A 124 -7.43 -3.41 8.12
CA GLY A 124 -7.92 -2.13 8.60
C GLY A 124 -7.19 -0.97 7.90
N PRO A 125 -7.81 0.20 7.80
CA PRO A 125 -7.13 1.39 7.34
C PRO A 125 -6.05 1.80 8.36
N GLY A 126 -4.95 2.33 7.85
CA GLY A 126 -3.87 2.87 8.64
C GLY A 126 -3.12 3.94 7.86
N ALA A 127 -2.44 4.82 8.57
CA ALA A 127 -1.53 5.79 7.98
C ALA A 127 -0.10 5.40 8.36
N LEU A 128 0.78 5.32 7.37
CA LEU A 128 2.20 5.10 7.60
C LEU A 128 2.81 6.33 8.26
N ASP A 129 2.45 7.49 7.75
CA ASP A 129 2.70 8.79 8.34
C ASP A 129 1.67 9.81 7.82
N THR A 130 1.83 11.07 8.22
CA THR A 130 1.00 12.18 7.76
C THR A 130 1.90 13.27 7.19
N SER A 131 1.45 13.93 6.13
CA SER A 131 2.14 15.06 5.51
C SER A 131 1.19 16.23 5.42
N GLY A 132 1.57 17.35 6.02
CA GLY A 132 0.79 18.58 6.00
C GLY A 132 1.31 19.58 7.01
N GLY A 133 0.97 20.84 6.80
CA GLY A 133 1.40 21.93 7.68
C GLY A 133 1.45 23.28 6.97
N PRO A 134 2.15 24.27 7.54
CA PRO A 134 2.29 25.58 6.93
C PRO A 134 3.10 25.53 5.65
N LEU A 135 2.85 26.47 4.76
CA LEU A 135 3.72 26.75 3.63
C LEU A 135 5.08 27.28 4.10
N ILE A 136 6.12 26.98 3.34
CA ILE A 136 7.45 27.52 3.52
C ILE A 136 7.93 28.20 2.22
N ASP A 137 8.88 29.10 2.35
CA ASP A 137 9.61 29.69 1.21
C ASP A 137 10.85 28.86 0.84
N GLU A 138 11.63 29.35 -0.13
CA GLU A 138 12.87 28.71 -0.58
C GLU A 138 14.00 28.71 0.48
N ARG A 139 13.86 29.50 1.53
CA ARG A 139 14.76 29.51 2.70
C ARG A 139 14.28 28.57 3.81
N ALA A 140 13.19 27.86 3.58
CA ALA A 140 12.48 27.04 4.56
C ALA A 140 11.86 27.83 5.72
N GLN A 141 11.64 29.15 5.56
CA GLN A 141 10.92 29.97 6.54
C GLN A 141 9.42 29.70 6.42
N VAL A 142 8.75 29.56 7.53
CA VAL A 142 7.29 29.35 7.56
C VAL A 142 6.60 30.65 7.16
N LEU A 143 5.64 30.51 6.23
CA LEU A 143 4.83 31.63 5.76
C LEU A 143 3.60 31.83 6.65
N GLY A 144 3.41 33.05 7.10
CA GLY A 144 2.22 33.50 7.82
C GLY A 144 1.15 34.09 6.92
N ARG A 145 0.30 34.95 7.48
CA ARG A 145 -0.74 35.63 6.71
C ARG A 145 -0.15 36.52 5.61
N GLY A 146 -0.73 36.43 4.41
CA GLY A 146 -0.29 37.19 3.26
C GLY A 146 1.06 36.75 2.71
N ASP A 147 1.39 35.46 2.88
CA ASP A 147 2.60 34.81 2.38
C ASP A 147 3.90 35.47 2.83
N LYS A 148 3.88 36.09 3.99
CA LYS A 148 5.07 36.74 4.59
C LYS A 148 5.78 35.76 5.53
N PRO A 149 7.12 35.61 5.41
CA PRO A 149 7.89 34.80 6.32
C PRO A 149 7.71 35.24 7.78
N ILE A 150 7.58 34.27 8.68
CA ILE A 150 7.58 34.49 10.11
C ILE A 150 9.04 34.49 10.58
N PRO A 151 9.58 35.61 11.10
CA PRO A 151 10.98 35.67 11.50
C PRO A 151 11.34 34.61 12.55
N GLY A 152 12.44 33.91 12.34
CA GLY A 152 12.94 32.88 13.25
C GLY A 152 12.18 31.55 13.23
N LEU A 153 11.13 31.40 12.42
CA LEU A 153 10.36 30.15 12.33
C LEU A 153 10.67 29.44 10.99
N TYR A 154 11.18 28.22 11.10
CA TYR A 154 11.55 27.36 9.98
C TYR A 154 10.78 26.05 10.05
N GLY A 155 10.62 25.40 8.89
CA GLY A 155 9.90 24.13 8.79
C GLY A 155 10.51 23.18 7.79
N ALA A 156 10.46 21.86 8.10
CA ALA A 156 10.94 20.82 7.22
C ALA A 156 10.19 19.50 7.45
N GLY A 157 10.29 18.59 6.49
CA GLY A 157 9.71 17.24 6.62
C GLY A 157 8.19 17.22 6.52
N ASN A 158 7.57 16.27 7.20
CA ASN A 158 6.13 16.04 7.10
C ASN A 158 5.26 17.06 7.84
N CYS A 159 5.85 17.94 8.63
CA CYS A 159 5.14 18.99 9.35
C CYS A 159 4.99 20.31 8.58
N ILE A 160 5.36 20.33 7.31
CA ILE A 160 5.13 21.44 6.38
C ILE A 160 4.15 21.02 5.27
N ALA A 161 3.60 21.99 4.55
CA ALA A 161 2.89 21.71 3.30
C ALA A 161 3.83 20.98 2.34
N ALA A 162 3.40 19.78 1.90
CA ALA A 162 4.26 18.93 1.08
C ALA A 162 4.72 19.64 -0.20
N PRO A 163 6.01 19.70 -0.48
CA PRO A 163 6.53 20.27 -1.75
C PRO A 163 5.99 19.53 -2.98
N THR A 164 5.68 18.25 -2.82
CA THR A 164 5.05 17.40 -3.85
C THR A 164 3.54 17.59 -3.94
N ARG A 165 2.95 18.44 -3.10
CA ARG A 165 1.52 18.70 -3.00
C ARG A 165 0.74 17.41 -2.67
N THR A 166 -0.08 16.93 -3.60
CA THR A 166 -0.93 15.73 -3.41
C THR A 166 -0.26 14.43 -3.90
N ALA A 167 0.96 14.50 -4.41
CA ALA A 167 1.64 13.34 -4.96
C ALA A 167 2.62 12.72 -3.95
N TYR A 168 2.60 11.40 -3.87
CA TYR A 168 3.65 10.60 -3.25
C TYR A 168 4.52 9.98 -4.34
N LEU A 169 5.77 10.38 -4.41
CA LEU A 169 6.66 10.04 -5.53
C LEU A 169 7.40 8.70 -5.35
N GLY A 170 7.17 8.01 -4.25
CA GLY A 170 7.78 6.71 -3.96
C GLY A 170 8.79 6.76 -2.82
N ALA A 171 9.67 5.75 -2.77
CA ALA A 171 10.66 5.61 -1.71
C ALA A 171 11.58 6.85 -1.63
N GLY A 172 11.74 7.37 -0.41
CA GLY A 172 12.46 8.62 -0.17
C GLY A 172 11.59 9.86 -0.21
N GLY A 173 10.30 9.75 -0.58
CA GLY A 173 9.37 10.89 -0.72
C GLY A 173 9.09 11.66 0.57
N THR A 174 9.38 11.10 1.73
CA THR A 174 9.31 11.76 3.05
C THR A 174 10.69 12.19 3.54
N ILE A 175 11.66 11.28 3.50
CA ILE A 175 13.02 11.53 4.01
C ILE A 175 13.77 12.56 3.14
N GLY A 176 13.62 12.50 1.82
CA GLY A 176 14.27 13.43 0.90
C GLY A 176 13.93 14.88 1.20
N PRO A 177 12.64 15.28 1.17
CA PRO A 177 12.22 16.63 1.57
C PRO A 177 12.63 17.00 2.99
N ALA A 178 12.56 16.06 3.96
CA ALA A 178 12.96 16.33 5.33
C ALA A 178 14.44 16.69 5.45
N LEU A 179 15.33 15.97 4.79
CA LEU A 179 16.76 16.25 4.78
C LEU A 179 17.08 17.54 4.03
N THR A 180 16.48 17.73 2.86
CA THR A 180 16.73 18.91 2.02
C THR A 180 16.30 20.20 2.73
N PHE A 181 15.05 20.29 3.14
CA PHE A 181 14.55 21.48 3.80
C PHE A 181 15.05 21.63 5.23
N GLY A 182 15.40 20.53 5.91
CA GLY A 182 16.06 20.57 7.20
C GLY A 182 17.47 21.20 7.12
N PHE A 183 18.24 20.85 6.09
CA PHE A 183 19.54 21.46 5.82
C PHE A 183 19.41 22.95 5.48
N ILE A 184 18.45 23.31 4.61
CA ILE A 184 18.17 24.70 4.22
C ILE A 184 17.74 25.52 5.45
N ALA A 185 16.81 25.00 6.25
CA ALA A 185 16.31 25.63 7.47
C ALA A 185 17.45 25.90 8.45
N GLY A 186 18.25 24.89 8.79
CA GLY A 186 19.37 25.01 9.71
C GLY A 186 20.42 25.99 9.23
N SER A 187 20.76 25.95 7.94
CA SER A 187 21.73 26.87 7.34
C SER A 187 21.28 28.35 7.37
N ASN A 188 19.99 28.60 7.15
CA ASN A 188 19.46 29.97 7.18
C ASN A 188 19.24 30.44 8.63
N ALA A 189 18.76 29.58 9.51
CA ALA A 189 18.60 29.92 10.93
C ALA A 189 19.95 30.34 11.58
N ALA A 190 21.02 29.60 11.25
CA ALA A 190 22.36 29.97 11.73
C ALA A 190 22.83 31.35 11.25
N LYS A 191 22.55 31.70 9.98
CA LYS A 191 22.91 33.00 9.40
C LYS A 191 22.07 34.13 9.99
N ASP A 192 20.78 33.92 10.16
CA ASP A 192 19.86 34.96 10.66
C ASP A 192 20.06 35.22 12.16
N ASN A 193 20.66 34.29 12.91
CA ASN A 193 21.04 34.51 14.33
C ASN A 193 22.44 35.10 14.49
N ALA A 194 23.23 35.18 13.43
CA ALA A 194 24.59 35.77 13.44
C ALA A 194 24.62 37.24 13.03
N ALA A 195 23.49 37.80 12.63
CA ALA A 195 23.30 39.19 12.22
C ALA A 195 22.60 39.96 13.34
#